data_5d545754a0d52222fa14a43b3f72c81b
#
_entry.id   5d545754a0d52222fa14a43b3f72c81b
#
_cell.length_a   1.000
_cell.length_b   1.000
_cell.length_c   1.000
_cell.angle_alpha   90.00
_cell.angle_beta   90.00
_cell.angle_gamma   90.00
#
_symmetry.space_group_name_H-M   'P 1'
#
loop_
_entity.id
_entity.type
_entity.pdbx_description
1 polymer ?
#
loop_
_entity_poly.entity_id
_entity_poly.type
_entity_poly.pdbx_seq_one_letter_code
_entity_poly.pdbx_strand_id
1 'polypeptide(L)'
;MIVDTHVHVWEIPPIAPVGPTAPRQSGIPQESATAELLLADMDANGVDWTVLVQTSFSTWDNGYVADSAQKYPDRFVAHALVDPLDPDNAQTAAYWMDERGVVGFRFHPMYYAVDDPEEGKILMRPENEIMFETISDRDGIIQIHSFAEHADQLDYAATRYPNVTWLIDHMMYPQPEWASDNWSPYDPVLALSRHPNVYIKISDVHNRSKQNFPHSDMLDIVKKAVEAFGVDRILWGTGYPGYHRTKHNWPPLAEELRIAVEAFDFLSDEERDNML
;
A
#
# COMPACT_ATOMS: atom_id res chain seq x y z
N MET A 1 -11.47 -10.84 13.63
CA MET A 1 -11.08 -11.20 12.25
C MET A 1 -9.86 -10.34 11.95
N ILE A 2 -8.77 -10.97 11.54
CA ILE A 2 -7.53 -10.24 11.24
C ILE A 2 -7.37 -10.13 9.73
N VAL A 3 -7.21 -8.91 9.24
CA VAL A 3 -7.07 -8.59 7.80
C VAL A 3 -5.74 -7.89 7.57
N ASP A 4 -4.83 -8.53 6.84
CA ASP A 4 -3.61 -7.87 6.37
C ASP A 4 -3.90 -7.12 5.05
N THR A 5 -3.96 -5.80 5.11
CA THR A 5 -4.34 -4.98 3.95
C THR A 5 -3.20 -4.73 2.96
N HIS A 6 -2.02 -5.37 3.13
CA HIS A 6 -0.88 -5.15 2.24
C HIS A 6 0.09 -6.34 2.21
N VAL A 7 -0.13 -7.24 1.27
CA VAL A 7 0.74 -8.40 1.05
C VAL A 7 1.08 -8.54 -0.42
N HIS A 8 2.21 -9.14 -0.72
CA HIS A 8 2.67 -9.40 -2.08
C HIS A 8 2.80 -10.90 -2.36
N VAL A 9 2.42 -11.30 -3.55
CA VAL A 9 2.66 -12.66 -4.07
C VAL A 9 3.22 -12.59 -5.49
N TRP A 10 4.07 -13.55 -5.84
CA TRP A 10 4.66 -13.66 -7.18
C TRP A 10 5.21 -15.05 -7.45
N GLU A 11 5.34 -15.39 -8.73
CA GLU A 11 6.11 -16.53 -9.20
C GLU A 11 7.36 -16.08 -9.96
N ILE A 12 8.33 -16.97 -10.09
CA ILE A 12 9.57 -16.74 -10.86
C ILE A 12 9.66 -17.70 -12.03
N PRO A 13 10.06 -17.23 -13.19
CA PRO A 13 10.35 -15.84 -13.54
C PRO A 13 9.05 -15.00 -13.57
N PRO A 14 9.11 -13.72 -13.20
CA PRO A 14 7.99 -12.84 -13.44
C PRO A 14 7.75 -12.76 -14.95
N ILE A 15 6.50 -12.90 -15.35
CA ILE A 15 6.11 -13.06 -16.76
C ILE A 15 6.23 -11.75 -17.52
N ALA A 16 6.12 -10.63 -16.84
CA ALA A 16 6.02 -9.34 -17.50
C ALA A 16 7.38 -8.80 -17.97
N PRO A 17 7.46 -8.36 -19.22
CA PRO A 17 8.56 -7.54 -19.65
C PRO A 17 8.55 -6.23 -18.84
N VAL A 18 9.72 -5.76 -18.48
CA VAL A 18 9.89 -4.42 -17.91
C VAL A 18 9.41 -3.41 -18.94
N GLY A 19 8.28 -2.76 -18.67
CA GLY A 19 7.77 -1.69 -19.53
C GLY A 19 8.64 -0.43 -19.41
N PRO A 20 8.61 0.46 -20.41
CA PRO A 20 9.38 1.70 -20.39
C PRO A 20 8.97 2.64 -19.24
N THR A 21 7.81 2.43 -18.68
CA THR A 21 7.24 3.17 -17.55
C THR A 21 7.34 2.43 -16.21
N ALA A 22 8.03 1.29 -16.16
CA ALA A 22 8.36 0.63 -14.90
C ALA A 22 9.70 1.17 -14.37
N PRO A 23 9.71 2.34 -13.77
CA PRO A 23 10.94 2.99 -13.40
C PRO A 23 11.48 2.33 -12.14
N ARG A 24 12.76 2.07 -12.12
CA ARG A 24 13.53 1.79 -10.92
C ARG A 24 13.07 0.61 -10.08
N GLN A 25 12.95 -0.51 -10.70
CA GLN A 25 12.81 -1.75 -9.96
C GLN A 25 14.11 -2.05 -9.21
N SER A 26 14.00 -2.27 -7.92
CA SER A 26 15.11 -2.66 -7.07
C SER A 26 15.53 -4.12 -7.27
N GLY A 27 15.43 -4.64 -8.49
CA GLY A 27 15.79 -5.99 -8.88
C GLY A 27 14.64 -7.00 -8.73
N ILE A 28 14.66 -8.05 -9.49
CA ILE A 28 13.68 -9.15 -9.47
C ILE A 28 14.03 -10.10 -8.33
N PRO A 29 13.08 -10.56 -7.52
CA PRO A 29 13.31 -11.59 -6.50
C PRO A 29 13.91 -12.85 -7.14
N GLN A 30 14.70 -13.59 -6.37
CA GLN A 30 15.31 -14.85 -6.83
C GLN A 30 14.47 -16.08 -6.52
N GLU A 31 13.48 -15.94 -5.63
CA GLU A 31 12.60 -17.00 -5.18
C GLU A 31 11.14 -16.57 -5.29
N SER A 32 10.27 -17.53 -5.57
CA SER A 32 8.83 -17.29 -5.61
C SER A 32 8.26 -17.07 -4.20
N ALA A 33 7.26 -16.20 -4.09
CA ALA A 33 6.42 -16.05 -2.91
C ALA A 33 4.98 -16.32 -3.36
N THR A 34 4.61 -17.60 -3.42
CA THR A 34 3.33 -18.00 -3.99
C THR A 34 2.17 -17.75 -3.04
N ALA A 35 0.96 -17.69 -3.59
CA ALA A 35 -0.27 -17.58 -2.82
C ALA A 35 -0.44 -18.73 -1.83
N GLU A 36 0.00 -19.95 -2.16
CA GLU A 36 -0.07 -21.12 -1.29
C GLU A 36 0.90 -21.02 -0.10
N LEU A 37 2.11 -20.47 -0.31
CA LEU A 37 3.02 -20.18 0.80
C LEU A 37 2.44 -19.11 1.74
N LEU A 38 1.82 -18.09 1.18
CA LEU A 38 1.15 -17.06 1.96
C LEU A 38 -0.01 -17.64 2.78
N LEU A 39 -0.86 -18.48 2.20
CA LEU A 39 -1.95 -19.15 2.92
C LEU A 39 -1.45 -19.96 4.11
N ALA A 40 -0.36 -20.71 3.94
CA ALA A 40 0.24 -21.47 5.04
C ALA A 40 0.75 -20.56 6.16
N ASP A 41 1.38 -19.42 5.82
CA ASP A 41 1.83 -18.44 6.80
C ASP A 41 0.66 -17.72 7.49
N MET A 42 -0.42 -17.39 6.77
CA MET A 42 -1.65 -16.82 7.33
C MET A 42 -2.31 -17.79 8.31
N ASP A 43 -2.48 -19.06 7.93
CA ASP A 43 -3.08 -20.08 8.80
C ASP A 43 -2.28 -20.30 10.07
N ALA A 44 -0.95 -20.27 9.96
CA ALA A 44 -0.06 -20.40 11.12
C ALA A 44 -0.12 -19.21 12.09
N ASN A 45 -0.56 -18.03 11.63
CA ASN A 45 -0.58 -16.80 12.40
C ASN A 45 -2.00 -16.24 12.67
N GLY A 46 -3.05 -16.94 12.24
CA GLY A 46 -4.44 -16.54 12.49
C GLY A 46 -4.86 -15.30 11.68
N VAL A 47 -4.23 -15.05 10.53
CA VAL A 47 -4.67 -14.00 9.59
C VAL A 47 -5.76 -14.57 8.70
N ASP A 48 -6.94 -13.98 8.75
CA ASP A 48 -8.13 -14.50 8.07
C ASP A 48 -8.16 -14.10 6.59
N TRP A 49 -7.88 -12.83 6.30
CA TRP A 49 -7.95 -12.23 4.96
C TRP A 49 -6.73 -11.39 4.65
N THR A 50 -6.46 -11.21 3.35
CA THR A 50 -5.43 -10.26 2.91
C THR A 50 -5.75 -9.61 1.56
N VAL A 51 -5.23 -8.40 1.38
CA VAL A 51 -5.20 -7.69 0.11
C VAL A 51 -3.88 -8.00 -0.59
N LEU A 52 -3.94 -8.73 -1.70
CA LEU A 52 -2.80 -8.97 -2.58
C LEU A 52 -2.51 -7.71 -3.39
N VAL A 53 -1.44 -7.02 -3.07
CA VAL A 53 -1.03 -5.80 -3.76
C VAL A 53 0.01 -6.17 -4.83
N GLN A 54 -0.24 -5.81 -6.09
CA GLN A 54 0.69 -6.10 -7.16
C GLN A 54 2.04 -5.42 -6.95
N THR A 55 3.10 -6.13 -7.26
CA THR A 55 4.48 -5.65 -7.13
C THR A 55 4.90 -4.81 -8.34
N SER A 56 5.70 -3.77 -8.12
CA SER A 56 6.17 -2.92 -9.20
C SER A 56 7.08 -3.65 -10.21
N PHE A 57 7.76 -4.71 -9.79
CA PHE A 57 8.60 -5.50 -10.70
C PHE A 57 7.81 -6.40 -11.65
N SER A 58 6.54 -6.68 -11.36
CA SER A 58 5.62 -7.35 -12.28
C SER A 58 4.98 -6.39 -13.29
N THR A 59 5.25 -5.10 -13.16
CA THR A 59 4.73 -4.03 -14.02
C THR A 59 3.20 -4.08 -14.16
N TRP A 60 2.68 -4.05 -15.37
CA TRP A 60 1.26 -4.01 -15.69
C TRP A 60 0.61 -5.39 -15.86
N ASP A 61 1.37 -6.48 -15.67
CA ASP A 61 0.83 -7.84 -15.67
C ASP A 61 0.29 -8.20 -14.29
N ASN A 62 -0.99 -8.03 -14.10
CA ASN A 62 -1.69 -8.35 -12.87
C ASN A 62 -2.23 -9.78 -12.83
N GLY A 63 -1.89 -10.62 -13.83
CA GLY A 63 -2.45 -11.97 -13.99
C GLY A 63 -2.35 -12.79 -12.73
N TYR A 64 -1.15 -12.90 -12.14
CA TYR A 64 -0.91 -13.75 -10.98
C TYR A 64 -1.70 -13.35 -9.73
N VAL A 65 -1.75 -12.05 -9.39
CA VAL A 65 -2.50 -11.58 -8.20
C VAL A 65 -4.01 -11.73 -8.41
N ALA A 66 -4.51 -11.43 -9.62
CA ALA A 66 -5.93 -11.59 -9.94
C ALA A 66 -6.35 -13.07 -9.92
N ASP A 67 -5.56 -13.99 -10.55
CA ASP A 67 -5.82 -15.41 -10.54
C ASP A 67 -5.77 -16.00 -9.13
N SER A 68 -4.83 -15.53 -8.30
CA SER A 68 -4.73 -15.94 -6.89
C SER A 68 -5.96 -15.53 -6.08
N ALA A 69 -6.45 -14.29 -6.25
CA ALA A 69 -7.67 -13.83 -5.60
C ALA A 69 -8.91 -14.60 -6.07
N GLN A 70 -9.03 -14.87 -7.36
CA GLN A 70 -10.13 -15.68 -7.90
C GLN A 70 -10.08 -17.15 -7.44
N LYS A 71 -8.88 -17.70 -7.26
CA LYS A 71 -8.70 -19.08 -6.77
C LYS A 71 -9.06 -19.23 -5.29
N TYR A 72 -8.83 -18.21 -4.49
CA TYR A 72 -9.05 -18.23 -3.05
C TYR A 72 -9.92 -17.03 -2.59
N PRO A 73 -11.19 -16.94 -3.08
CA PRO A 73 -12.04 -15.77 -2.92
C PRO A 73 -12.47 -15.51 -1.47
N ASP A 74 -12.36 -16.51 -0.60
CA ASP A 74 -12.64 -16.39 0.84
C ASP A 74 -11.42 -15.95 1.67
N ARG A 75 -10.27 -15.70 1.02
CA ARG A 75 -9.01 -15.36 1.68
C ARG A 75 -8.34 -14.13 1.06
N PHE A 76 -8.58 -13.85 -0.23
CA PHE A 76 -7.86 -12.82 -0.97
C PHE A 76 -8.78 -11.90 -1.76
N VAL A 77 -8.41 -10.64 -1.82
CA VAL A 77 -8.77 -9.69 -2.87
C VAL A 77 -7.51 -9.10 -3.47
N ALA A 78 -7.58 -8.53 -4.67
CA ALA A 78 -6.41 -8.04 -5.38
C ALA A 78 -6.48 -6.53 -5.67
N HIS A 79 -5.37 -5.83 -5.42
CA HIS A 79 -5.07 -4.52 -5.96
C HIS A 79 -4.02 -4.65 -7.06
N ALA A 80 -4.35 -4.14 -8.23
CA ALA A 80 -3.54 -4.21 -9.44
C ALA A 80 -2.67 -2.96 -9.65
N LEU A 81 -1.90 -2.97 -10.73
CA LEU A 81 -1.25 -1.78 -11.29
C LEU A 81 -1.86 -1.46 -12.64
N VAL A 82 -1.96 -0.18 -12.95
CA VAL A 82 -2.26 0.34 -14.28
C VAL A 82 -1.29 1.49 -14.58
N ASP A 83 -0.86 1.59 -15.83
CA ASP A 83 0.04 2.68 -16.24
C ASP A 83 -0.72 4.01 -16.27
N PRO A 84 -0.39 4.97 -15.38
CA PRO A 84 -1.06 6.27 -15.38
C PRO A 84 -0.72 7.15 -16.60
N LEU A 85 0.26 6.73 -17.41
CA LEU A 85 0.67 7.43 -18.61
C LEU A 85 0.07 6.81 -19.89
N ASP A 86 -0.58 5.66 -19.79
CA ASP A 86 -1.27 5.03 -20.91
C ASP A 86 -2.56 5.80 -21.22
N PRO A 87 -2.78 6.24 -22.47
CA PRO A 87 -4.03 6.91 -22.86
C PRO A 87 -5.28 6.04 -22.68
N ASP A 88 -5.13 4.71 -22.67
CA ASP A 88 -6.23 3.75 -22.50
C ASP A 88 -6.35 3.25 -21.03
N ASN A 89 -5.72 3.93 -20.07
CA ASN A 89 -5.65 3.53 -18.67
C ASN A 89 -7.02 3.28 -18.01
N ALA A 90 -8.03 4.08 -18.33
CA ALA A 90 -9.39 3.91 -17.83
C ALA A 90 -10.04 2.60 -18.31
N GLN A 91 -9.84 2.26 -19.60
CA GLN A 91 -10.34 1.00 -20.16
C GLN A 91 -9.61 -0.20 -19.54
N THR A 92 -8.31 -0.06 -19.35
CA THR A 92 -7.48 -1.09 -18.69
C THR A 92 -7.92 -1.31 -17.24
N ALA A 93 -8.19 -0.23 -16.50
CA ALA A 93 -8.72 -0.32 -15.14
C ALA A 93 -10.09 -1.02 -15.12
N ALA A 94 -11.02 -0.61 -16.00
CA ALA A 94 -12.33 -1.25 -16.12
C ALA A 94 -12.22 -2.75 -16.40
N TYR A 95 -11.36 -3.17 -17.34
CA TYR A 95 -11.13 -4.58 -17.64
C TYR A 95 -10.68 -5.38 -16.41
N TRP A 96 -9.69 -4.88 -15.67
CA TRP A 96 -9.20 -5.59 -14.48
C TRP A 96 -10.26 -5.71 -13.39
N MET A 97 -11.12 -4.70 -13.24
CA MET A 97 -12.22 -4.74 -12.26
C MET A 97 -13.36 -5.65 -12.73
N ASP A 98 -13.89 -5.40 -13.93
CA ASP A 98 -15.11 -6.05 -14.41
C ASP A 98 -14.90 -7.52 -14.81
N GLU A 99 -13.75 -7.83 -15.45
CA GLU A 99 -13.48 -9.17 -16.00
C GLU A 99 -12.56 -10.01 -15.11
N ARG A 100 -11.72 -9.36 -14.28
CA ARG A 100 -10.70 -10.05 -13.50
C ARG A 100 -10.88 -9.91 -11.99
N GLY A 101 -11.90 -9.19 -11.52
CA GLY A 101 -12.29 -9.10 -10.11
C GLY A 101 -11.31 -8.33 -9.22
N VAL A 102 -10.49 -7.46 -9.80
CA VAL A 102 -9.61 -6.54 -9.04
C VAL A 102 -10.49 -5.50 -8.35
N VAL A 103 -10.18 -5.17 -7.09
CA VAL A 103 -10.99 -4.24 -6.28
C VAL A 103 -10.30 -2.91 -6.03
N GLY A 104 -9.10 -2.72 -6.53
CA GLY A 104 -8.36 -1.46 -6.38
C GLY A 104 -7.08 -1.42 -7.19
N PHE A 105 -6.47 -0.25 -7.22
CA PHE A 105 -5.22 -0.03 -7.94
C PHE A 105 -4.21 0.73 -7.10
N ARG A 106 -2.93 0.38 -7.26
CA ARG A 106 -1.82 1.06 -6.61
C ARG A 106 -1.07 1.95 -7.58
N PHE A 107 -0.84 3.20 -7.19
CA PHE A 107 -0.04 4.16 -7.93
C PHE A 107 1.22 4.54 -7.16
N HIS A 108 2.26 4.90 -7.90
CA HIS A 108 3.60 5.16 -7.34
C HIS A 108 4.15 6.52 -7.77
N PRO A 109 3.60 7.66 -7.31
CA PRO A 109 4.14 8.99 -7.68
C PRO A 109 5.65 9.08 -7.53
N MET A 110 6.21 8.47 -6.48
CA MET A 110 7.63 8.44 -6.19
C MET A 110 8.52 7.83 -7.30
N TYR A 111 7.95 7.00 -8.18
CA TYR A 111 8.73 6.35 -9.24
C TYR A 111 8.82 7.18 -10.51
N TYR A 112 7.91 8.10 -10.72
CA TYR A 112 7.86 8.96 -11.90
C TYR A 112 8.61 10.29 -11.69
N ALA A 113 8.78 10.73 -10.46
CA ALA A 113 9.39 12.03 -10.11
C ALA A 113 10.91 12.11 -10.31
N VAL A 114 11.55 11.07 -10.83
CA VAL A 114 13.00 10.94 -10.70
C VAL A 114 13.78 11.76 -11.71
N ASP A 115 13.34 11.79 -12.95
CA ASP A 115 14.03 12.48 -14.05
C ASP A 115 13.31 13.80 -14.39
N ASP A 116 11.99 13.86 -14.19
CA ASP A 116 11.17 15.07 -14.33
C ASP A 116 10.16 15.13 -13.17
N PRO A 117 10.26 16.12 -12.26
CA PRO A 117 9.31 16.31 -11.18
C PRO A 117 7.86 16.52 -11.64
N GLU A 118 7.65 17.09 -12.84
CA GLU A 118 6.31 17.27 -13.38
C GLU A 118 5.69 15.94 -13.85
N GLU A 119 6.49 15.02 -14.38
CA GLU A 119 6.03 13.66 -14.70
C GLU A 119 5.62 12.89 -13.43
N GLY A 120 6.26 13.18 -12.30
CA GLY A 120 5.92 12.61 -10.99
C GLY A 120 4.56 13.03 -10.45
N LYS A 121 3.96 14.09 -10.99
CA LYS A 121 2.65 14.59 -10.54
C LYS A 121 1.47 13.80 -11.11
N ILE A 122 1.57 12.48 -11.09
CA ILE A 122 0.57 11.58 -11.73
C ILE A 122 -0.85 11.74 -11.17
N LEU A 123 -1.00 12.13 -9.89
CA LEU A 123 -2.31 12.34 -9.27
C LEU A 123 -2.94 13.69 -9.65
N MET A 124 -2.15 14.61 -10.21
CA MET A 124 -2.60 15.93 -10.63
C MET A 124 -2.81 16.05 -12.14
N ARG A 125 -2.55 14.97 -12.90
CA ARG A 125 -2.69 14.96 -14.36
C ARG A 125 -4.16 14.89 -14.76
N PRO A 126 -4.66 15.85 -15.59
CA PRO A 126 -6.03 15.82 -16.07
C PRO A 126 -6.37 14.56 -16.87
N GLU A 127 -5.37 13.95 -17.53
CA GLU A 127 -5.53 12.73 -18.32
C GLU A 127 -5.95 11.53 -17.50
N ASN A 128 -5.68 11.54 -16.18
CA ASN A 128 -6.04 10.47 -15.26
C ASN A 128 -7.45 10.63 -14.64
N GLU A 129 -8.15 11.73 -14.89
CA GLU A 129 -9.48 12.00 -14.34
C GLU A 129 -10.47 10.88 -14.66
N ILE A 130 -10.58 10.50 -15.94
CA ILE A 130 -11.50 9.44 -16.38
C ILE A 130 -11.15 8.10 -15.72
N MET A 131 -9.87 7.80 -15.56
CA MET A 131 -9.43 6.57 -14.87
C MET A 131 -9.83 6.57 -13.40
N PHE A 132 -9.62 7.66 -12.67
CA PHE A 132 -10.01 7.75 -11.26
C PHE A 132 -11.52 7.65 -11.08
N GLU A 133 -12.31 8.31 -11.94
CA GLU A 133 -13.76 8.19 -11.95
C GLU A 133 -14.21 6.76 -12.29
N THR A 134 -13.58 6.12 -13.29
CA THR A 134 -13.86 4.73 -13.68
C THR A 134 -13.65 3.75 -12.52
N ILE A 135 -12.60 3.95 -11.73
CA ILE A 135 -12.31 3.14 -10.53
C ILE A 135 -13.35 3.44 -9.44
N SER A 136 -13.64 4.71 -9.21
CA SER A 136 -14.60 5.14 -8.18
C SER A 136 -16.03 4.67 -8.47
N ASP A 137 -16.47 4.69 -9.72
CA ASP A 137 -17.80 4.23 -10.15
C ASP A 137 -18.01 2.72 -9.92
N ARG A 138 -16.93 1.99 -9.63
CA ARG A 138 -16.92 0.57 -9.30
C ARG A 138 -16.61 0.29 -7.83
N ASP A 139 -16.75 1.30 -6.96
CA ASP A 139 -16.40 1.25 -5.55
C ASP A 139 -14.93 0.82 -5.31
N GLY A 140 -14.05 1.09 -6.30
CA GLY A 140 -12.64 0.72 -6.25
C GLY A 140 -11.82 1.64 -5.34
N ILE A 141 -10.72 1.08 -4.80
CA ILE A 141 -9.80 1.79 -3.93
C ILE A 141 -8.56 2.21 -4.71
N ILE A 142 -8.15 3.46 -4.54
CA ILE A 142 -6.88 3.97 -5.09
C ILE A 142 -5.84 4.06 -3.98
N GLN A 143 -4.85 3.20 -4.08
CA GLN A 143 -3.76 3.06 -3.12
C GLN A 143 -2.53 3.85 -3.59
N ILE A 144 -1.93 4.65 -2.71
CA ILE A 144 -0.84 5.57 -3.05
C ILE A 144 0.44 5.17 -2.33
N HIS A 145 1.41 4.73 -3.11
CA HIS A 145 2.77 4.44 -2.64
C HIS A 145 3.68 5.62 -2.96
N SER A 146 3.97 6.42 -1.94
CA SER A 146 4.69 7.67 -2.10
C SER A 146 5.48 8.06 -0.85
N PHE A 147 6.29 9.10 -0.94
CA PHE A 147 6.95 9.74 0.19
C PHE A 147 6.13 10.95 0.68
N ALA A 148 6.38 11.40 1.91
CA ALA A 148 5.72 12.55 2.53
C ALA A 148 5.80 13.84 1.69
N GLU A 149 6.86 14.02 0.92
CA GLU A 149 7.05 15.15 0.02
C GLU A 149 6.02 15.24 -1.13
N HIS A 150 5.29 14.14 -1.41
CA HIS A 150 4.24 14.11 -2.43
C HIS A 150 2.82 14.24 -1.84
N ALA A 151 2.70 14.61 -0.57
CA ALA A 151 1.40 14.74 0.09
C ALA A 151 0.49 15.79 -0.59
N ASP A 152 1.08 16.82 -1.21
CA ASP A 152 0.37 17.84 -1.97
C ASP A 152 -0.41 17.26 -3.16
N GLN A 153 0.12 16.23 -3.83
CA GLN A 153 -0.57 15.58 -4.92
C GLN A 153 -1.83 14.85 -4.44
N LEU A 154 -1.73 14.13 -3.33
CA LEU A 154 -2.89 13.45 -2.75
C LEU A 154 -3.90 14.44 -2.19
N ASP A 155 -3.44 15.56 -1.62
CA ASP A 155 -4.30 16.64 -1.18
C ASP A 155 -5.13 17.23 -2.30
N TYR A 156 -4.48 17.51 -3.44
CA TYR A 156 -5.16 17.94 -4.67
C TYR A 156 -6.18 16.90 -5.14
N ALA A 157 -5.75 15.62 -5.26
CA ALA A 157 -6.59 14.55 -5.77
C ALA A 157 -7.79 14.26 -4.87
N ALA A 158 -7.60 14.22 -3.54
CA ALA A 158 -8.68 13.99 -2.58
C ALA A 158 -9.70 15.14 -2.57
N THR A 159 -9.25 16.38 -2.81
CA THR A 159 -10.13 17.53 -2.97
C THR A 159 -10.91 17.47 -4.29
N ARG A 160 -10.24 17.13 -5.38
CA ARG A 160 -10.79 17.13 -6.75
C ARG A 160 -11.75 15.97 -6.99
N TYR A 161 -11.47 14.81 -6.38
CA TYR A 161 -12.22 13.56 -6.54
C TYR A 161 -12.75 13.06 -5.19
N PRO A 162 -13.76 13.73 -4.59
CA PRO A 162 -14.22 13.44 -3.23
C PRO A 162 -14.94 12.08 -3.10
N ASN A 163 -15.35 11.48 -4.21
CA ASN A 163 -16.00 10.17 -4.24
C ASN A 163 -15.00 9.01 -4.36
N VAL A 164 -13.73 9.31 -4.66
CA VAL A 164 -12.66 8.30 -4.72
C VAL A 164 -12.21 7.96 -3.31
N THR A 165 -12.09 6.68 -2.99
CA THR A 165 -11.42 6.22 -1.76
C THR A 165 -9.92 6.15 -1.98
N TRP A 166 -9.17 7.01 -1.27
CA TRP A 166 -7.72 7.10 -1.33
C TRP A 166 -7.11 6.39 -0.13
N LEU A 167 -6.10 5.56 -0.35
CA LEU A 167 -5.44 4.79 0.69
C LEU A 167 -3.93 5.03 0.67
N ILE A 168 -3.39 5.61 1.72
CA ILE A 168 -1.96 5.89 1.87
C ILE A 168 -1.22 4.62 2.28
N ASP A 169 -0.21 4.22 1.50
CA ASP A 169 0.69 3.12 1.85
C ASP A 169 1.79 3.56 2.81
N HIS A 170 2.14 2.66 3.74
CA HIS A 170 3.33 2.76 4.59
C HIS A 170 3.49 4.15 5.25
N MET A 171 2.36 4.80 5.58
CA MET A 171 2.33 6.15 6.17
C MET A 171 3.12 7.19 5.35
N MET A 172 3.30 7.02 4.03
CA MET A 172 4.22 7.84 3.21
C MET A 172 5.65 7.92 3.79
N TYR A 173 6.11 6.86 4.44
CA TYR A 173 7.49 6.67 4.92
C TYR A 173 8.03 7.78 5.84
N PRO A 174 7.46 7.99 7.04
CA PRO A 174 8.03 8.90 8.03
C PRO A 174 9.47 8.49 8.39
N GLN A 175 10.32 9.46 8.67
CA GLN A 175 11.73 9.23 8.99
C GLN A 175 11.95 9.45 10.49
N PRO A 176 12.61 8.51 11.22
CA PRO A 176 12.84 8.62 12.66
C PRO A 176 13.57 9.90 13.08
N GLU A 177 14.41 10.44 12.17
CA GLU A 177 15.15 11.68 12.39
C GLU A 177 14.24 12.89 12.60
N TRP A 178 13.03 12.88 12.04
CA TRP A 178 12.06 13.97 12.16
C TRP A 178 11.49 14.11 13.58
N ALA A 179 11.71 13.10 14.44
CA ALA A 179 11.34 13.18 15.85
C ALA A 179 12.04 14.34 16.57
N SER A 180 13.27 14.70 16.17
CA SER A 180 14.02 15.84 16.72
C SER A 180 13.37 17.19 16.44
N ASP A 181 12.52 17.28 15.43
CA ASP A 181 11.72 18.46 15.06
C ASP A 181 10.22 18.21 15.27
N ASN A 182 9.88 17.42 16.27
CA ASN A 182 8.49 17.06 16.61
C ASN A 182 7.69 16.57 15.39
N TRP A 183 8.35 15.90 14.45
CA TRP A 183 7.78 15.38 13.22
C TRP A 183 7.25 16.42 12.22
N SER A 184 7.68 17.69 12.34
CA SER A 184 7.16 18.76 11.49
C SER A 184 7.27 18.52 9.97
N PRO A 185 8.30 17.80 9.42
CA PRO A 185 8.31 17.44 8.01
C PRO A 185 7.17 16.49 7.60
N TYR A 186 6.51 15.86 8.55
CA TYR A 186 5.38 14.96 8.32
C TYR A 186 4.00 15.63 8.44
N ASP A 187 3.93 16.86 8.89
CA ASP A 187 2.67 17.64 9.04
C ASP A 187 1.81 17.65 7.77
N PRO A 188 2.37 17.74 6.53
CA PRO A 188 1.56 17.68 5.32
C PRO A 188 0.80 16.36 5.17
N VAL A 189 1.37 15.23 5.63
CA VAL A 189 0.68 13.91 5.59
C VAL A 189 -0.41 13.87 6.66
N LEU A 190 -0.14 14.34 7.88
CA LEU A 190 -1.17 14.42 8.94
C LEU A 190 -2.34 15.32 8.52
N ALA A 191 -2.07 16.40 7.77
CA ALA A 191 -3.09 17.31 7.26
C ALA A 191 -4.05 16.65 6.25
N LEU A 192 -3.66 15.55 5.60
CA LEU A 192 -4.54 14.77 4.71
C LEU A 192 -5.74 14.17 5.43
N SER A 193 -5.66 14.05 6.76
CA SER A 193 -6.76 13.58 7.61
C SER A 193 -8.03 14.43 7.52
N ARG A 194 -7.94 15.69 7.04
CA ARG A 194 -9.09 16.56 6.80
C ARG A 194 -10.03 16.05 5.71
N HIS A 195 -9.55 15.17 4.83
CA HIS A 195 -10.34 14.54 3.78
C HIS A 195 -10.98 13.26 4.30
N PRO A 196 -12.33 13.17 4.34
CA PRO A 196 -13.02 11.99 4.87
C PRO A 196 -12.83 10.74 4.03
N ASN A 197 -12.43 10.89 2.77
CA ASN A 197 -12.17 9.83 1.80
C ASN A 197 -10.70 9.38 1.76
N VAL A 198 -9.85 9.85 2.68
CA VAL A 198 -8.45 9.44 2.80
C VAL A 198 -8.25 8.55 4.02
N TYR A 199 -7.70 7.38 3.77
CA TYR A 199 -7.34 6.35 4.74
C TYR A 199 -5.82 6.17 4.76
N ILE A 200 -5.27 5.60 5.84
CA ILE A 200 -3.82 5.40 5.97
C ILE A 200 -3.50 4.00 6.50
N LYS A 201 -2.52 3.34 5.87
CA LYS A 201 -1.98 2.06 6.34
C LYS A 201 -0.81 2.29 7.27
N ILE A 202 -0.92 1.73 8.47
CA ILE A 202 0.22 1.54 9.36
C ILE A 202 0.88 0.22 8.98
N SER A 203 1.98 0.32 8.28
CA SER A 203 2.74 -0.81 7.76
C SER A 203 4.21 -0.41 7.62
N ASP A 204 5.10 -1.39 7.44
CA ASP A 204 6.54 -1.15 7.23
C ASP A 204 7.25 -0.44 8.40
N VAL A 205 6.69 -0.45 9.60
CA VAL A 205 7.24 0.23 10.78
C VAL A 205 8.66 -0.27 11.08
N HIS A 206 8.88 -1.59 11.03
CA HIS A 206 10.19 -2.21 11.24
C HIS A 206 11.23 -1.75 10.21
N ASN A 207 10.82 -1.51 8.97
CA ASN A 207 11.71 -1.10 7.88
C ASN A 207 12.15 0.37 7.98
N ARG A 208 11.37 1.19 8.68
CA ARG A 208 11.71 2.61 8.92
C ARG A 208 12.45 2.81 10.23
N SER A 209 12.16 1.99 11.23
CA SER A 209 12.80 2.06 12.54
C SER A 209 14.30 1.79 12.48
N LYS A 210 15.06 2.49 13.30
CA LYS A 210 16.47 2.23 13.59
C LYS A 210 16.68 1.36 14.83
N GLN A 211 15.59 0.98 15.47
CA GLN A 211 15.59 0.19 16.70
C GLN A 211 14.97 -1.19 16.44
N ASN A 212 15.35 -2.14 17.27
CA ASN A 212 14.67 -3.43 17.32
C ASN A 212 13.27 -3.27 17.95
N PHE A 213 12.45 -4.34 17.87
CA PHE A 213 11.17 -4.39 18.56
C PHE A 213 11.28 -3.82 19.99
N PRO A 214 10.37 -2.96 20.45
CA PRO A 214 9.10 -2.58 19.83
C PRO A 214 9.15 -1.37 18.83
N HIS A 215 10.30 -1.02 18.29
CA HIS A 215 10.47 0.09 17.33
C HIS A 215 10.09 1.46 17.91
N SER A 216 10.56 1.72 19.13
CA SER A 216 10.13 2.86 19.96
C SER A 216 10.37 4.23 19.31
N ASP A 217 11.30 4.32 18.36
CA ASP A 217 11.59 5.53 17.60
C ASP A 217 10.49 5.89 16.57
N MET A 218 9.54 4.96 16.33
CA MET A 218 8.42 5.15 15.39
C MET A 218 7.06 5.27 16.09
N LEU A 219 6.94 4.89 17.38
CA LEU A 219 5.64 4.81 18.03
C LEU A 219 4.94 6.18 18.16
N ASP A 220 5.69 7.26 18.37
CA ASP A 220 5.11 8.60 18.47
C ASP A 220 4.44 9.06 17.17
N ILE A 221 5.07 8.80 16.01
CA ILE A 221 4.46 9.16 14.73
C ILE A 221 3.29 8.26 14.36
N VAL A 222 3.33 6.98 14.71
CA VAL A 222 2.18 6.08 14.56
C VAL A 222 1.00 6.62 15.37
N LYS A 223 1.23 6.99 16.64
CA LYS A 223 0.21 7.58 17.50
C LYS A 223 -0.36 8.87 16.92
N LYS A 224 0.49 9.79 16.43
CA LYS A 224 0.06 11.03 15.78
C LYS A 224 -0.81 10.76 14.55
N ALA A 225 -0.49 9.72 13.75
CA ALA A 225 -1.30 9.33 12.61
C ALA A 225 -2.68 8.81 13.06
N VAL A 226 -2.75 7.98 14.10
CA VAL A 226 -4.01 7.49 14.67
C VAL A 226 -4.85 8.65 15.20
N GLU A 227 -4.23 9.57 15.96
CA GLU A 227 -4.92 10.76 16.51
C GLU A 227 -5.46 11.69 15.40
N ALA A 228 -4.73 11.83 14.28
CA ALA A 228 -5.14 12.70 13.18
C ALA A 228 -6.26 12.09 12.33
N PHE A 229 -6.11 10.83 11.91
CA PHE A 229 -7.06 10.17 11.01
C PHE A 229 -8.28 9.58 11.75
N GLY A 230 -8.13 9.26 13.03
CA GLY A 230 -9.10 8.46 13.77
C GLY A 230 -9.02 6.97 13.39
N VAL A 231 -9.29 6.10 14.36
CA VAL A 231 -9.12 4.65 14.22
C VAL A 231 -9.91 4.04 13.07
N ASP A 232 -11.09 4.59 12.74
CA ASP A 232 -11.94 4.12 11.64
C ASP A 232 -11.32 4.31 10.24
N ARG A 233 -10.23 5.06 10.14
CA ARG A 233 -9.51 5.29 8.88
C ARG A 233 -8.05 4.83 8.92
N ILE A 234 -7.73 4.02 9.92
CA ILE A 234 -6.43 3.36 10.05
C ILE A 234 -6.58 1.89 9.66
N LEU A 235 -5.66 1.41 8.83
CA LEU A 235 -5.61 0.01 8.41
C LEU A 235 -4.24 -0.56 8.77
N TRP A 236 -4.21 -1.78 9.27
CA TRP A 236 -2.97 -2.53 9.41
C TRP A 236 -2.58 -3.20 8.10
N GLY A 237 -1.29 -3.33 7.87
CA GLY A 237 -0.72 -4.09 6.77
C GLY A 237 0.76 -4.35 7.01
N THR A 238 1.34 -5.33 6.32
CA THR A 238 2.72 -5.75 6.58
C THR A 238 3.70 -5.41 5.47
N GLY A 239 3.28 -5.48 4.21
CA GLY A 239 4.21 -5.54 3.07
C GLY A 239 4.85 -6.94 2.91
N TYR A 240 4.33 -7.96 3.63
CA TYR A 240 4.84 -9.33 3.62
C TYR A 240 4.74 -9.97 2.21
N PRO A 241 5.65 -10.82 1.78
CA PRO A 241 6.84 -11.28 2.49
C PRO A 241 8.02 -10.31 2.42
N GLY A 242 7.80 -9.10 1.91
CA GLY A 242 8.81 -8.12 1.60
C GLY A 242 9.61 -8.50 0.35
N TYR A 243 9.94 -7.50 -0.44
CA TYR A 243 10.70 -7.67 -1.67
C TYR A 243 12.04 -8.39 -1.46
N HIS A 244 12.58 -8.29 -0.26
CA HIS A 244 13.91 -8.77 0.08
C HIS A 244 13.91 -9.88 1.13
N ARG A 245 12.79 -10.58 1.37
CA ARG A 245 12.69 -11.66 2.36
C ARG A 245 13.90 -12.58 2.37
N THR A 246 14.42 -12.93 1.19
CA THR A 246 15.57 -13.80 1.04
C THR A 246 16.92 -13.09 1.17
N LYS A 247 16.97 -11.76 1.02
CA LYS A 247 18.20 -10.98 1.00
C LYS A 247 18.44 -10.10 2.23
N HIS A 248 17.38 -9.64 2.88
CA HIS A 248 17.44 -8.59 3.91
C HIS A 248 16.78 -8.99 5.24
N ASN A 249 16.55 -10.28 5.49
CA ASN A 249 15.93 -10.76 6.72
C ASN A 249 14.61 -10.02 7.05
N TRP A 250 13.74 -9.86 6.07
CA TRP A 250 12.42 -9.32 6.35
C TRP A 250 11.75 -10.15 7.44
N PRO A 251 11.08 -9.53 8.41
CA PRO A 251 10.50 -10.27 9.51
C PRO A 251 9.45 -11.28 9.04
N PRO A 252 9.31 -12.41 9.72
CA PRO A 252 8.19 -13.32 9.47
C PRO A 252 6.85 -12.65 9.82
N LEU A 253 5.75 -13.15 9.26
CA LEU A 253 4.41 -12.60 9.46
C LEU A 253 4.04 -12.49 10.96
N ALA A 254 4.48 -13.44 11.79
CA ALA A 254 4.31 -13.40 13.23
C ALA A 254 4.89 -12.15 13.90
N GLU A 255 6.06 -11.71 13.48
CA GLU A 255 6.70 -10.51 14.05
C GLU A 255 6.03 -9.22 13.56
N GLU A 256 5.53 -9.20 12.32
CA GLU A 256 4.74 -8.07 11.82
C GLU A 256 3.42 -7.91 12.57
N LEU A 257 2.71 -9.02 12.80
CA LEU A 257 1.48 -9.03 13.59
C LEU A 257 1.77 -8.62 15.04
N ARG A 258 2.89 -9.09 15.60
CA ARG A 258 3.32 -8.76 16.95
C ARG A 258 3.52 -7.25 17.14
N ILE A 259 4.03 -6.53 16.13
CA ILE A 259 4.17 -5.06 16.21
C ILE A 259 2.79 -4.42 16.41
N ALA A 260 1.79 -4.81 15.66
CA ALA A 260 0.43 -4.26 15.77
C ALA A 260 -0.23 -4.63 17.12
N VAL A 261 -0.01 -5.84 17.61
CA VAL A 261 -0.66 -6.36 18.83
C VAL A 261 0.01 -5.86 20.10
N GLU A 262 1.36 -5.82 20.14
CA GLU A 262 2.11 -5.57 21.38
C GLU A 262 2.77 -4.19 21.44
N ALA A 263 3.20 -3.61 20.30
CA ALA A 263 3.94 -2.35 20.32
C ALA A 263 3.02 -1.10 20.37
N PHE A 264 1.80 -1.21 19.85
CA PHE A 264 0.83 -0.11 19.86
C PHE A 264 -0.01 -0.11 21.15
N ASP A 265 0.65 -0.02 22.31
CA ASP A 265 0.06 -0.05 23.64
C ASP A 265 -0.82 1.16 23.97
N PHE A 266 -0.78 2.20 23.15
CA PHE A 266 -1.64 3.38 23.22
C PHE A 266 -3.04 3.15 22.64
N LEU A 267 -3.27 2.04 21.92
CA LEU A 267 -4.59 1.63 21.44
C LEU A 267 -5.32 0.80 22.50
N SER A 268 -6.61 1.09 22.70
CA SER A 268 -7.51 0.16 23.39
C SER A 268 -7.68 -1.14 22.59
N ASP A 269 -8.22 -2.17 23.23
CA ASP A 269 -8.47 -3.45 22.55
C ASP A 269 -9.49 -3.27 21.39
N GLU A 270 -10.53 -2.44 21.58
CA GLU A 270 -11.51 -2.13 20.53
C GLU A 270 -10.88 -1.39 19.34
N GLU A 271 -10.01 -0.41 19.59
CA GLU A 271 -9.30 0.32 18.54
C GLU A 271 -8.33 -0.58 17.77
N ARG A 272 -7.67 -1.50 18.48
CA ARG A 272 -6.78 -2.48 17.86
C ARG A 272 -7.57 -3.47 17.01
N ASP A 273 -8.71 -3.96 17.50
CA ASP A 273 -9.59 -4.86 16.75
C ASP A 273 -10.17 -4.20 15.49
N ASN A 274 -10.42 -2.87 15.53
CA ASN A 274 -10.86 -2.11 14.36
C ASN A 274 -9.75 -1.91 13.33
N MET A 275 -8.50 -1.78 13.77
CA MET A 275 -7.35 -1.61 12.88
C MET A 275 -6.95 -2.91 12.17
N LEU A 276 -7.09 -4.05 12.85
CA LEU A 276 -6.74 -5.40 12.40
C LEU A 276 -7.90 -6.08 11.65
#